data_95edcd7bb9d6e24a11eff93c8bce19d7
#
_entry.id   95edcd7bb9d6e24a11eff93c8bce19d7
#
_cell.length_a   1.000
_cell.length_b   1.000
_cell.length_c   1.000
_cell.angle_alpha   90.00
_cell.angle_beta   90.00
_cell.angle_gamma   90.00
#
_symmetry.space_group_name_H-M   'P 1'
#
loop_
_entity.id
_entity.type
_entity.pdbx_description
1 polymer ?
#
loop_
_entity_poly.entity_id
_entity_poly.type
_entity_poly.pdbx_seq_one_letter_code
_entity_poly.pdbx_strand_id
1 'polypeptide(L)'
;LDVIKRIKEVERKRLSEYVKAVLGAAYREDGSVWDVPCAIALPCATQNELNLDNAKSLIQNGCIAVGEGANMPTTPDATHAFQQAGVLFAPGKAANAGGVATSALEMSQNSMRLSWSFDEVDQRLNQVMSGIYRQMDDAAKTYGHADDYITGANIAGFIKVADAMIAQGIG
;
A
#
# COMPACT_ATOMS: atom_id res chain seq x y z
N LEU A 1 7.34 8.21 17.54
CA LEU A 1 5.99 7.64 17.41
C LEU A 1 5.17 7.88 18.69
N ASP A 2 5.73 7.69 19.88
CA ASP A 2 5.03 7.79 21.18
C ASP A 2 4.40 9.17 21.44
N VAL A 3 5.12 10.24 21.03
CA VAL A 3 4.59 11.62 21.13
C VAL A 3 3.34 11.78 20.24
N ILE A 4 3.35 11.22 19.03
CA ILE A 4 2.21 11.28 18.12
C ILE A 4 1.03 10.49 18.70
N LYS A 5 1.27 9.28 19.19
CA LYS A 5 0.24 8.45 19.85
C LYS A 5 -0.36 9.19 21.05
N ARG A 6 0.48 9.76 21.92
CA ARG A 6 -0.01 10.53 23.05
C ARG A 6 -0.91 11.68 22.62
N ILE A 7 -0.51 12.48 21.63
CA ILE A 7 -1.30 13.62 21.13
C ILE A 7 -2.62 13.13 20.53
N LYS A 8 -2.62 12.06 19.72
CA LYS A 8 -3.80 11.61 18.99
C LYS A 8 -4.74 10.73 19.84
N GLU A 9 -4.19 9.79 20.59
CA GLU A 9 -4.97 8.76 21.25
C GLU A 9 -5.33 9.15 22.69
N VAL A 10 -4.43 9.82 23.43
CA VAL A 10 -4.64 10.21 24.81
C VAL A 10 -5.19 11.63 24.93
N GLU A 11 -4.50 12.61 24.35
CA GLU A 11 -4.90 14.01 24.44
C GLU A 11 -5.99 14.40 23.43
N ARG A 12 -6.24 13.58 22.43
CA ARG A 12 -7.24 13.76 21.34
C ARG A 12 -7.14 15.12 20.64
N LYS A 13 -5.90 15.62 20.51
CA LYS A 13 -5.57 16.88 19.88
C LYS A 13 -5.17 16.72 18.40
N ARG A 14 -4.97 17.83 17.71
CA ARG A 14 -4.49 17.86 16.32
C ARG A 14 -2.96 17.69 16.29
N LEU A 15 -2.44 17.21 15.15
CA LEU A 15 -0.98 17.02 14.95
C LEU A 15 -0.21 18.34 14.93
N SER A 16 -0.86 19.49 14.75
CA SER A 16 -0.26 20.80 14.93
C SER A 16 0.38 21.01 16.33
N GLU A 17 -0.09 20.26 17.34
CA GLU A 17 0.53 20.27 18.68
C GLU A 17 1.90 19.57 18.73
N TYR A 18 2.25 18.78 17.71
CA TYR A 18 3.51 18.04 17.64
C TYR A 18 4.74 18.96 17.66
N VAL A 19 4.63 20.11 16.97
CA VAL A 19 5.73 21.08 16.93
C VAL A 19 6.04 21.73 18.30
N LYS A 20 5.09 21.73 19.22
CA LYS A 20 5.28 22.20 20.59
C LYS A 20 6.00 21.16 21.46
N ALA A 21 5.90 19.89 21.10
CA ALA A 21 6.41 18.77 21.88
C ALA A 21 7.77 18.25 21.36
N VAL A 22 8.12 18.55 20.11
CA VAL A 22 9.34 18.03 19.47
C VAL A 22 10.15 19.17 18.86
N LEU A 23 11.34 19.37 19.40
CA LEU A 23 12.26 20.39 18.91
C LEU A 23 12.68 20.08 17.46
N GLY A 24 12.63 21.11 16.60
CA GLY A 24 13.00 20.98 15.18
C GLY A 24 11.88 20.44 14.27
N ALA A 25 10.73 20.07 14.82
CA ALA A 25 9.57 19.75 14.01
C ALA A 25 8.98 21.00 13.35
N ALA A 26 8.49 20.86 12.11
CA ALA A 26 7.79 21.91 11.40
C ALA A 26 6.34 21.44 11.06
N TYR A 27 5.40 22.36 11.14
CA TYR A 27 4.03 22.14 10.72
C TYR A 27 3.65 23.16 9.64
N ARG A 28 3.03 22.66 8.56
CA ARG A 28 2.49 23.51 7.48
C ARG A 28 0.98 23.31 7.45
N GLU A 29 0.22 24.34 7.75
CA GLU A 29 -1.23 24.26 7.86
C GLU A 29 -1.90 23.92 6.51
N ASP A 30 -1.44 24.54 5.44
CA ASP A 30 -1.95 24.37 4.08
C ASP A 30 -1.01 23.55 3.17
N GLY A 31 -0.05 22.85 3.76
CA GLY A 31 0.95 22.06 3.03
C GLY A 31 0.48 20.64 2.75
N SER A 32 0.81 20.13 1.56
CA SER A 32 0.68 18.71 1.26
C SER A 32 1.91 17.95 1.75
N VAL A 33 1.71 16.77 2.33
CA VAL A 33 2.81 15.85 2.64
C VAL A 33 3.55 15.42 1.37
N TRP A 34 2.86 15.41 0.24
CA TRP A 34 3.39 15.02 -1.07
C TRP A 34 4.33 16.05 -1.71
N ASP A 35 4.42 17.25 -1.14
CA ASP A 35 5.41 18.26 -1.56
C ASP A 35 6.79 18.04 -0.94
N VAL A 36 6.89 17.14 0.04
CA VAL A 36 8.15 16.82 0.71
C VAL A 36 8.95 15.82 -0.14
N PRO A 37 10.21 16.13 -0.50
CA PRO A 37 11.04 15.20 -1.26
C PRO A 37 11.21 13.86 -0.53
N CYS A 38 10.94 12.78 -1.23
CA CYS A 38 11.13 11.42 -0.71
C CYS A 38 11.44 10.46 -1.86
N ALA A 39 12.18 9.39 -1.56
CA ALA A 39 12.45 8.33 -2.53
C ALA A 39 11.24 7.39 -2.71
N ILE A 40 10.49 7.14 -1.63
CA ILE A 40 9.34 6.23 -1.63
C ILE A 40 8.16 6.96 -0.99
N ALA A 41 7.00 6.92 -1.65
CA ALA A 41 5.74 7.47 -1.13
C ALA A 41 4.76 6.35 -0.79
N LEU A 42 4.19 6.39 0.41
CA LEU A 42 3.25 5.38 0.91
C LEU A 42 1.93 6.05 1.32
N PRO A 43 0.99 6.26 0.39
CA PRO A 43 -0.33 6.78 0.71
C PRO A 43 -1.13 5.72 1.49
N CYS A 44 -1.39 5.99 2.77
CA CYS A 44 -1.99 5.05 3.71
C CYS A 44 -3.21 5.60 4.46
N ALA A 45 -3.70 6.80 4.10
CA ALA A 45 -4.75 7.46 4.86
C ALA A 45 -6.14 7.23 4.27
N THR A 46 -6.44 7.84 3.13
CA THR A 46 -7.79 7.84 2.58
C THR A 46 -7.82 7.68 1.06
N GLN A 47 -9.00 7.35 0.56
CA GLN A 47 -9.27 7.28 -0.88
C GLN A 47 -9.03 8.65 -1.53
N ASN A 48 -8.38 8.63 -2.71
CA ASN A 48 -8.08 9.82 -3.53
C ASN A 48 -7.26 10.91 -2.81
N GLU A 49 -6.45 10.55 -1.83
CA GLU A 49 -5.58 11.50 -1.11
C GLU A 49 -4.39 12.01 -1.96
N LEU A 50 -4.02 11.27 -3.01
CA LEU A 50 -2.92 11.61 -3.90
C LEU A 50 -3.48 11.85 -5.31
N ASN A 51 -3.56 13.13 -5.69
CA ASN A 51 -4.06 13.57 -6.99
C ASN A 51 -2.93 13.84 -8.00
N LEU A 52 -3.27 14.27 -9.21
CA LEU A 52 -2.31 14.51 -10.29
C LEU A 52 -1.24 15.55 -9.92
N ASP A 53 -1.61 16.63 -9.21
CA ASP A 53 -0.65 17.68 -8.86
C ASP A 53 0.34 17.17 -7.79
N ASN A 54 -0.14 16.36 -6.84
CA ASN A 54 0.71 15.67 -5.88
C ASN A 54 1.67 14.69 -6.59
N ALA A 55 1.18 13.94 -7.57
CA ALA A 55 2.03 13.03 -8.36
C ALA A 55 3.12 13.78 -9.11
N LYS A 56 2.79 14.91 -9.74
CA LYS A 56 3.79 15.76 -10.39
C LYS A 56 4.85 16.26 -9.41
N SER A 57 4.45 16.71 -8.21
CA SER A 57 5.37 17.15 -7.17
C SER A 57 6.32 16.01 -6.77
N LEU A 58 5.80 14.82 -6.51
CA LEU A 58 6.60 13.65 -6.16
C LEU A 58 7.59 13.24 -7.26
N ILE A 59 7.13 13.22 -8.52
CA ILE A 59 7.99 12.91 -9.68
C ILE A 59 9.11 13.95 -9.81
N GLN A 60 8.80 15.24 -9.72
CA GLN A 60 9.78 16.32 -9.77
C GLN A 60 10.79 16.24 -8.63
N ASN A 61 10.37 15.80 -7.46
CA ASN A 61 11.19 15.62 -6.26
C ASN A 61 12.02 14.31 -6.28
N GLY A 62 11.95 13.50 -7.36
CA GLY A 62 12.77 12.31 -7.53
C GLY A 62 12.22 11.07 -6.83
N CYS A 63 10.93 10.98 -6.59
CA CYS A 63 10.28 9.77 -6.09
C CYS A 63 10.46 8.62 -7.09
N ILE A 64 10.96 7.47 -6.63
CA ILE A 64 11.24 6.30 -7.48
C ILE A 64 10.21 5.19 -7.31
N ALA A 65 9.42 5.20 -6.23
CA ALA A 65 8.40 4.19 -5.99
C ALA A 65 7.23 4.74 -5.19
N VAL A 66 6.03 4.25 -5.51
CA VAL A 66 4.78 4.49 -4.78
C VAL A 66 4.16 3.16 -4.39
N GLY A 67 3.75 3.01 -3.13
CA GLY A 67 3.07 1.81 -2.64
C GLY A 67 1.78 2.17 -1.92
N GLU A 68 0.64 1.74 -2.46
CA GLU A 68 -0.68 2.06 -1.92
C GLU A 68 -1.00 1.22 -0.68
N GLY A 69 -0.93 1.83 0.50
CA GLY A 69 -1.35 1.19 1.75
C GLY A 69 -2.84 1.35 2.06
N ALA A 70 -3.48 2.39 1.54
CA ALA A 70 -4.93 2.59 1.64
C ALA A 70 -5.68 1.96 0.45
N ASN A 71 -7.01 2.00 0.49
CA ASN A 71 -7.85 1.58 -0.63
C ASN A 71 -8.02 2.75 -1.61
N MET A 72 -7.51 2.58 -2.85
CA MET A 72 -7.57 3.58 -3.92
C MET A 72 -7.11 4.99 -3.49
N PRO A 73 -5.95 5.14 -2.86
CA PRO A 73 -5.51 6.46 -2.38
C PRO A 73 -5.06 7.36 -3.52
N THR A 74 -4.64 6.80 -4.66
CA THR A 74 -4.15 7.53 -5.82
C THR A 74 -5.22 7.62 -6.90
N THR A 75 -5.43 8.81 -7.44
CA THR A 75 -6.38 9.01 -8.53
C THR A 75 -5.87 8.37 -9.84
N PRO A 76 -6.75 7.95 -10.77
CA PRO A 76 -6.33 7.28 -12.01
C PRO A 76 -5.35 8.09 -12.86
N ASP A 77 -5.54 9.41 -12.95
CA ASP A 77 -4.65 10.33 -13.67
C ASP A 77 -3.28 10.47 -13.00
N ALA A 78 -3.23 10.47 -11.67
CA ALA A 78 -1.98 10.43 -10.90
C ALA A 78 -1.24 9.10 -11.10
N THR A 79 -1.95 7.97 -11.06
CA THR A 79 -1.39 6.64 -11.33
C THR A 79 -0.77 6.58 -12.73
N HIS A 80 -1.47 7.10 -13.73
CA HIS A 80 -0.96 7.16 -15.10
C HIS A 80 0.29 8.05 -15.22
N ALA A 81 0.33 9.17 -14.51
CA ALA A 81 1.51 10.04 -14.47
C ALA A 81 2.73 9.33 -13.88
N PHE A 82 2.59 8.55 -12.82
CA PHE A 82 3.67 7.74 -12.25
C PHE A 82 4.17 6.69 -13.24
N GLN A 83 3.27 5.96 -13.90
CA GLN A 83 3.65 4.97 -14.92
C GLN A 83 4.42 5.61 -16.08
N GLN A 84 3.95 6.75 -16.61
CA GLN A 84 4.62 7.48 -17.68
C GLN A 84 6.02 7.99 -17.28
N ALA A 85 6.19 8.35 -16.01
CA ALA A 85 7.47 8.80 -15.47
C ALA A 85 8.45 7.65 -15.12
N GLY A 86 8.03 6.39 -15.27
CA GLY A 86 8.85 5.23 -14.90
C GLY A 86 8.99 5.03 -13.39
N VAL A 87 8.09 5.60 -12.59
CA VAL A 87 8.03 5.37 -11.14
C VAL A 87 7.41 3.99 -10.89
N LEU A 88 8.05 3.16 -10.10
CA LEU A 88 7.50 1.87 -9.70
C LEU A 88 6.21 2.07 -8.89
N PHE A 89 5.12 1.47 -9.33
CA PHE A 89 3.82 1.65 -8.70
C PHE A 89 3.25 0.32 -8.22
N ALA A 90 3.18 0.15 -6.89
CA ALA A 90 2.57 -1.02 -6.27
C ALA A 90 1.09 -0.73 -5.96
N PRO A 91 0.14 -1.33 -6.71
CA PRO A 91 -1.28 -1.02 -6.58
C PRO A 91 -1.85 -1.55 -5.26
N GLY A 92 -2.85 -0.86 -4.71
CA GLY A 92 -3.48 -1.19 -3.43
C GLY A 92 -3.96 -2.63 -3.34
N LYS A 93 -4.56 -3.16 -4.40
CA LYS A 93 -5.02 -4.57 -4.47
C LYS A 93 -3.94 -5.61 -4.15
N ALA A 94 -2.66 -5.25 -4.27
CA ALA A 94 -1.52 -6.08 -3.89
C ALA A 94 -0.82 -5.52 -2.64
N ALA A 95 -0.48 -4.24 -2.63
CA ALA A 95 0.31 -3.62 -1.59
C ALA A 95 -0.41 -3.56 -0.23
N ASN A 96 -1.74 -3.39 -0.20
CA ASN A 96 -2.51 -3.34 1.05
C ASN A 96 -3.11 -4.68 1.48
N ALA A 97 -2.86 -5.76 0.76
CA ALA A 97 -3.45 -7.07 1.04
C ALA A 97 -3.05 -7.65 2.42
N GLY A 98 -2.02 -7.09 3.06
CA GLY A 98 -1.58 -7.49 4.41
C GLY A 98 -2.67 -7.35 5.47
N GLY A 99 -3.50 -6.31 5.39
CA GLY A 99 -4.61 -6.12 6.32
C GLY A 99 -5.63 -7.26 6.28
N VAL A 100 -6.11 -7.60 5.09
CA VAL A 100 -7.06 -8.71 4.93
C VAL A 100 -6.42 -10.08 5.19
N ALA A 101 -5.13 -10.24 4.87
CA ALA A 101 -4.40 -11.47 5.18
C ALA A 101 -4.30 -11.69 6.70
N THR A 102 -4.01 -10.65 7.46
CA THR A 102 -3.98 -10.71 8.92
C THR A 102 -5.36 -11.05 9.51
N SER A 103 -6.43 -10.48 8.95
CA SER A 103 -7.80 -10.84 9.35
C SER A 103 -8.10 -12.32 9.09
N ALA A 104 -7.65 -12.88 7.96
CA ALA A 104 -7.79 -14.30 7.67
C ALA A 104 -6.98 -15.19 8.64
N LEU A 105 -5.79 -14.74 9.02
CA LEU A 105 -4.99 -15.43 10.06
C LEU A 105 -5.69 -15.40 11.42
N GLU A 106 -6.27 -14.25 11.80
CA GLU A 106 -7.06 -14.11 13.03
C GLU A 106 -8.26 -15.07 13.04
N MET A 107 -9.05 -15.09 11.96
CA MET A 107 -10.18 -16.01 11.83
C MET A 107 -9.75 -17.48 11.95
N SER A 108 -8.63 -17.84 11.32
CA SER A 108 -8.07 -19.19 11.39
C SER A 108 -7.65 -19.55 12.82
N GLN A 109 -6.92 -18.65 13.49
CA GLN A 109 -6.50 -18.80 14.88
C GLN A 109 -7.70 -19.00 15.82
N ASN A 110 -8.73 -18.15 15.67
CA ASN A 110 -9.93 -18.22 16.48
C ASN A 110 -10.70 -19.54 16.24
N SER A 111 -10.79 -19.98 15.00
CA SER A 111 -11.44 -21.26 14.66
C SER A 111 -10.71 -22.46 15.24
N MET A 112 -9.40 -22.44 15.25
CA MET A 112 -8.57 -23.50 15.87
C MET A 112 -8.51 -23.41 17.41
N ARG A 113 -9.01 -22.32 18.00
CA ARG A 113 -8.92 -22.03 19.44
C ARG A 113 -7.49 -22.02 19.96
N LEU A 114 -6.57 -21.51 19.14
CA LEU A 114 -5.16 -21.33 19.44
C LEU A 114 -4.80 -19.86 19.53
N SER A 115 -3.66 -19.57 20.12
CA SER A 115 -3.04 -18.24 20.11
C SER A 115 -1.64 -18.35 19.53
N TRP A 116 -1.38 -17.57 18.51
CA TRP A 116 -0.03 -17.43 17.94
C TRP A 116 0.69 -16.27 18.59
N SER A 117 2.00 -16.36 18.69
CA SER A 117 2.83 -15.24 19.11
C SER A 117 2.87 -14.15 18.05
N PHE A 118 3.28 -12.96 18.44
CA PHE A 118 3.49 -11.85 17.49
C PHE A 118 4.43 -12.28 16.35
N ASP A 119 5.55 -12.91 16.68
CA ASP A 119 6.57 -13.33 15.69
C ASP A 119 6.02 -14.35 14.69
N GLU A 120 5.17 -15.28 15.14
CA GLU A 120 4.51 -16.24 14.24
C GLU A 120 3.57 -15.56 13.25
N VAL A 121 2.79 -14.59 13.73
CA VAL A 121 1.86 -13.82 12.85
C VAL A 121 2.65 -12.96 11.89
N ASP A 122 3.69 -12.26 12.34
CA ASP A 122 4.54 -11.42 11.52
C ASP A 122 5.25 -12.23 10.42
N GLN A 123 5.79 -13.40 10.77
CA GLN A 123 6.43 -14.31 9.81
C GLN A 123 5.44 -14.78 8.74
N ARG A 124 4.21 -15.15 9.12
CA ARG A 124 3.16 -15.56 8.18
C ARG A 124 2.76 -14.41 7.27
N LEU A 125 2.59 -13.21 7.81
CA LEU A 125 2.29 -12.01 7.04
C LEU A 125 3.40 -11.70 6.02
N ASN A 126 4.66 -11.77 6.43
CA ASN A 126 5.81 -11.58 5.54
C ASN A 126 5.81 -12.61 4.39
N GLN A 127 5.52 -13.89 4.67
CA GLN A 127 5.42 -14.94 3.65
C GLN A 127 4.28 -14.65 2.66
N VAL A 128 3.11 -14.21 3.15
CA VAL A 128 1.96 -13.86 2.31
C VAL A 128 2.31 -12.68 1.40
N MET A 129 2.84 -11.60 1.95
CA MET A 129 3.17 -10.39 1.17
C MET A 129 4.28 -10.65 0.15
N SER A 130 5.31 -11.40 0.53
CA SER A 130 6.37 -11.83 -0.40
C SER A 130 5.82 -12.73 -1.51
N GLY A 131 4.86 -13.59 -1.19
CA GLY A 131 4.16 -14.43 -2.17
C GLY A 131 3.32 -13.62 -3.16
N ILE A 132 2.59 -12.61 -2.67
CA ILE A 132 1.82 -11.69 -3.52
C ILE A 132 2.74 -10.93 -4.47
N TYR A 133 3.84 -10.39 -3.97
CA TYR A 133 4.82 -9.69 -4.80
C TYR A 133 5.34 -10.58 -5.92
N ARG A 134 5.79 -11.81 -5.60
CA ARG A 134 6.30 -12.75 -6.61
C ARG A 134 5.26 -13.09 -7.67
N GLN A 135 4.03 -13.40 -7.27
CA GLN A 135 2.95 -13.71 -8.22
C GLN A 135 2.66 -12.54 -9.17
N MET A 136 2.65 -11.32 -8.65
CA MET A 136 2.46 -10.10 -9.42
C MET A 136 3.61 -9.85 -10.40
N ASP A 137 4.84 -9.95 -9.94
CA ASP A 137 6.07 -9.74 -10.72
C ASP A 137 6.23 -10.82 -11.80
N ASP A 138 6.04 -12.10 -11.44
CA ASP A 138 6.09 -13.21 -12.38
C ASP A 138 5.01 -13.09 -13.47
N ALA A 139 3.79 -12.70 -13.10
CA ALA A 139 2.72 -12.46 -14.06
C ALA A 139 3.07 -11.29 -15.01
N ALA A 140 3.55 -10.17 -14.48
CA ALA A 140 3.98 -9.05 -15.31
C ALA A 140 5.05 -9.48 -16.32
N LYS A 141 6.09 -10.16 -15.88
CA LYS A 141 7.18 -10.65 -16.75
C LYS A 141 6.70 -11.66 -17.78
N THR A 142 5.90 -12.65 -17.36
CA THR A 142 5.42 -13.72 -18.26
C THR A 142 4.59 -13.18 -19.41
N TYR A 143 3.81 -12.15 -19.17
CA TYR A 143 2.91 -11.57 -20.17
C TYR A 143 3.49 -10.31 -20.86
N GLY A 144 4.80 -10.04 -20.71
CA GLY A 144 5.48 -8.98 -21.45
C GLY A 144 5.29 -7.57 -20.88
N HIS A 145 4.93 -7.46 -19.62
CA HIS A 145 4.69 -6.19 -18.90
C HIS A 145 5.63 -6.05 -17.69
N ALA A 146 6.92 -6.39 -17.86
CA ALA A 146 7.92 -6.25 -16.80
C ALA A 146 7.86 -4.84 -16.19
N ASP A 147 7.94 -4.77 -14.84
CA ASP A 147 7.84 -3.55 -14.02
C ASP A 147 6.47 -2.85 -14.02
N ASP A 148 5.48 -3.34 -14.77
CA ASP A 148 4.09 -2.89 -14.65
C ASP A 148 3.32 -3.76 -13.63
N TYR A 149 3.45 -3.40 -12.37
CA TYR A 149 2.80 -4.13 -11.27
C TYR A 149 1.29 -3.99 -11.24
N ILE A 150 0.72 -2.96 -11.85
CA ILE A 150 -0.75 -2.83 -12.00
C ILE A 150 -1.27 -3.94 -12.91
N THR A 151 -0.68 -4.08 -14.09
CA THR A 151 -1.00 -5.13 -15.04
C THR A 151 -0.68 -6.51 -14.46
N GLY A 152 0.48 -6.68 -13.81
CA GLY A 152 0.84 -7.93 -13.15
C GLY A 152 -0.15 -8.37 -12.08
N ALA A 153 -0.61 -7.46 -11.23
CA ALA A 153 -1.61 -7.76 -10.21
C ALA A 153 -2.98 -8.14 -10.81
N ASN A 154 -3.39 -7.47 -11.89
CA ASN A 154 -4.61 -7.80 -12.62
C ASN A 154 -4.54 -9.20 -13.23
N ILE A 155 -3.46 -9.51 -13.92
CA ILE A 155 -3.26 -10.82 -14.56
C ILE A 155 -3.20 -11.93 -13.50
N ALA A 156 -2.40 -11.76 -12.43
CA ALA A 156 -2.30 -12.75 -11.37
C ALA A 156 -3.66 -13.06 -10.70
N GLY A 157 -4.46 -12.03 -10.47
CA GLY A 157 -5.83 -12.18 -9.95
C GLY A 157 -6.77 -12.88 -10.95
N PHE A 158 -6.71 -12.49 -12.22
CA PHE A 158 -7.52 -13.06 -13.29
C PHE A 158 -7.24 -14.55 -13.51
N ILE A 159 -5.97 -14.95 -13.54
CA ILE A 159 -5.58 -16.36 -13.76
C ILE A 159 -6.23 -17.26 -12.72
N LYS A 160 -6.22 -16.90 -11.44
CA LYS A 160 -6.85 -17.69 -10.37
C LYS A 160 -8.35 -17.95 -10.64
N VAL A 161 -9.05 -16.92 -11.09
CA VAL A 161 -10.50 -17.06 -11.41
C VAL A 161 -10.70 -17.86 -12.68
N ALA A 162 -9.91 -17.61 -13.72
CA ALA A 162 -9.98 -18.32 -14.98
C ALA A 162 -9.71 -19.83 -14.81
N ASP A 163 -8.66 -20.19 -14.07
CA ASP A 163 -8.33 -21.59 -13.78
C ASP A 163 -9.45 -22.28 -12.99
N ALA A 164 -10.04 -21.60 -12.00
CA ALA A 164 -11.18 -22.15 -11.28
C ALA A 164 -12.40 -22.36 -12.18
N MET A 165 -12.69 -21.41 -13.08
CA MET A 165 -13.78 -21.54 -14.06
C MET A 165 -13.54 -22.70 -15.02
N ILE A 166 -12.32 -22.87 -15.52
CA ILE A 166 -11.96 -23.99 -16.40
C ILE A 166 -12.10 -25.32 -15.66
N ALA A 167 -11.62 -25.40 -14.41
CA ALA A 167 -11.69 -26.63 -13.63
C ALA A 167 -13.12 -27.03 -13.24
N GLN A 168 -13.99 -26.05 -12.99
CA GLN A 168 -15.39 -26.29 -12.59
C GLN A 168 -16.34 -26.40 -13.78
N GLY A 169 -15.90 -26.01 -14.96
CA GLY A 169 -16.75 -25.88 -16.13
C GLY A 169 -17.54 -24.57 -16.16
N ILE A 170 -17.92 -24.16 -17.35
CA ILE A 170 -18.83 -23.02 -17.56
C ILE A 170 -20.22 -23.67 -17.76
N GLY A 171 -21.02 -23.69 -16.71
CA GLY A 171 -22.37 -24.25 -16.72
C GLY A 171 -23.37 -23.39 -17.49
#